data_c62c9b4f9fa5cad1ad308999436f7f85
#
_entry.id   c62c9b4f9fa5cad1ad308999436f7f85
#
_cell.length_a   1.000
_cell.length_b   1.000
_cell.length_c   1.000
_cell.angle_alpha   90.00
_cell.angle_beta   90.00
_cell.angle_gamma   90.00
#
_symmetry.space_group_name_H-M   'P 1'
#
loop_
_entity.id
_entity.type
_entity.pdbx_description
1 polymer ?
#
loop_
_entity_poly.entity_id
_entity_poly.type
_entity_poly.pdbx_seq_one_letter_code
_entity_poly.pdbx_strand_id
1 'polypeptide(L)'
;MRQSAEYYNEELKTRFILDKMCEKDSNGDPAKDSAGEYIILAKSKNRYNKVRSIFHKLAAFEQKYEKDFYEIESDKDEEFINDLFSRWISELNENYSIFVLSIFKQYIMWCRDEGLLSTQRYYQHPFFDMEMSGWKKKDTSSTFRSERVKNQLEAIANKSTDELAENYVFPSEDNFFTYVVSVFSEEGAIITGAIMCLLYYGFQSEEIRIIKRKDVDVDTRTVCGKYIDHDIAWSIICKAKNTTTYLKNHAKGQLGKLEMNLGDGPYLIRTSRESSNDNPVPIGYFKDLYRREKKIVEGLPPTSNYKNILVKTSTIKNLREFYEIMSEEHEYGIEYVAEKFRQNQYDTPLTFRKYQIMREKARKL
;
A
#
# COMPACT_ATOMS: atom_id res chain seq x y z
N MET A 1 2.25 34.36 -30.05
CA MET A 1 1.44 33.98 -28.85
C MET A 1 2.43 33.72 -27.75
N ARG A 2 2.45 34.50 -26.67
CA ARG A 2 3.18 34.12 -25.44
C ARG A 2 2.48 32.91 -24.89
N GLN A 3 3.17 31.76 -24.78
CA GLN A 3 2.69 30.64 -23.96
C GLN A 3 2.44 31.23 -22.56
N SER A 4 1.24 31.08 -22.05
CA SER A 4 0.95 31.42 -20.66
C SER A 4 1.86 30.55 -19.79
N ALA A 5 2.57 31.18 -18.85
CA ALA A 5 3.44 30.44 -17.92
C ALA A 5 2.63 29.30 -17.25
N GLU A 6 3.21 28.09 -17.21
CA GLU A 6 2.54 26.92 -16.64
C GLU A 6 2.35 27.09 -15.13
N TYR A 7 3.28 27.81 -14.47
CA TYR A 7 3.26 28.11 -13.03
C TYR A 7 3.46 29.60 -12.77
N TYR A 8 2.95 30.09 -11.64
CA TYR A 8 3.42 31.34 -11.11
C TYR A 8 4.88 31.20 -10.70
N ASN A 9 5.75 32.13 -11.09
CA ASN A 9 7.19 32.02 -10.88
C ASN A 9 7.77 30.69 -11.41
N GLU A 10 7.49 30.40 -12.68
CA GLU A 10 7.72 29.10 -13.34
C GLU A 10 9.16 28.60 -13.22
N GLU A 11 10.13 29.51 -13.37
CA GLU A 11 11.55 29.16 -13.28
C GLU A 11 11.89 28.58 -11.90
N LEU A 12 11.41 29.19 -10.83
CA LEU A 12 11.67 28.77 -9.47
C LEU A 12 11.05 27.41 -9.16
N LYS A 13 9.78 27.21 -9.54
CA LYS A 13 9.06 25.95 -9.35
C LYS A 13 9.70 24.81 -10.14
N THR A 14 10.14 25.11 -11.36
CA THR A 14 10.83 24.14 -12.19
C THR A 14 12.18 23.75 -11.57
N ARG A 15 12.97 24.71 -11.08
CA ARG A 15 14.22 24.42 -10.37
C ARG A 15 13.97 23.50 -9.17
N PHE A 16 12.98 23.80 -8.32
CA PHE A 16 12.62 22.95 -7.19
C PHE A 16 12.28 21.52 -7.63
N ILE A 17 11.43 21.37 -8.65
CA ILE A 17 11.00 20.05 -9.14
C ILE A 17 12.21 19.27 -9.66
N LEU A 18 13.05 19.88 -10.46
CA LEU A 18 14.25 19.28 -11.05
C LEU A 18 15.25 18.90 -9.95
N ASP A 19 15.48 19.79 -8.98
CA ASP A 19 16.38 19.51 -7.87
C ASP A 19 15.98 18.28 -7.05
N LYS A 20 14.68 18.10 -6.79
CA LYS A 20 14.18 17.02 -5.95
C LYS A 20 13.90 15.71 -6.70
N MET A 21 13.77 15.72 -8.01
CA MET A 21 13.22 14.59 -8.76
C MET A 21 14.05 14.10 -9.92
N CYS A 22 15.08 14.82 -10.33
CA CYS A 22 15.99 14.43 -11.41
C CYS A 22 17.25 13.75 -10.89
N GLU A 23 17.85 12.95 -11.74
CA GLU A 23 19.23 12.52 -11.55
C GLU A 23 20.16 13.73 -11.60
N LYS A 24 21.30 13.64 -10.93
CA LYS A 24 22.30 14.69 -10.94
C LYS A 24 23.48 14.27 -11.80
N ASP A 25 24.02 15.19 -12.56
CA ASP A 25 25.28 15.01 -13.29
C ASP A 25 26.49 15.13 -12.35
N SER A 26 27.69 15.06 -12.90
CA SER A 26 28.95 15.17 -12.16
C SER A 26 29.15 16.54 -11.49
N ASN A 27 28.43 17.58 -11.93
CA ASN A 27 28.49 18.92 -11.36
C ASN A 27 27.41 19.16 -10.31
N GLY A 28 26.50 18.19 -10.11
CA GLY A 28 25.34 18.31 -9.21
C GLY A 28 24.11 18.96 -9.86
N ASP A 29 24.16 19.25 -11.16
CA ASP A 29 23.04 19.81 -11.91
C ASP A 29 22.06 18.70 -12.36
N PRO A 30 20.78 19.03 -12.64
CA PRO A 30 19.84 18.07 -13.18
C PRO A 30 20.32 17.47 -14.51
N ALA A 31 20.55 16.15 -14.53
CA ALA A 31 21.06 15.44 -15.68
C ALA A 31 20.05 15.40 -16.83
N LYS A 32 20.56 15.46 -18.06
CA LYS A 32 19.79 15.37 -19.30
C LYS A 32 20.23 14.14 -20.11
N ASP A 33 19.28 13.55 -20.82
CA ASP A 33 19.56 12.48 -21.78
C ASP A 33 20.11 13.03 -23.11
N SER A 34 20.35 12.13 -24.05
CA SER A 34 20.87 12.48 -25.39
C SER A 34 19.90 13.33 -26.22
N ALA A 35 18.63 13.37 -25.89
CA ALA A 35 17.61 14.21 -26.52
C ALA A 35 17.46 15.58 -25.83
N GLY A 36 18.23 15.84 -24.76
CA GLY A 36 18.16 17.07 -23.97
C GLY A 36 17.04 17.09 -22.93
N GLU A 37 16.34 15.98 -22.73
CA GLU A 37 15.26 15.85 -21.75
C GLU A 37 15.82 15.48 -20.36
N TYR A 38 15.19 16.01 -19.30
CA TYR A 38 15.63 15.72 -17.94
C TYR A 38 15.39 14.27 -17.52
N ILE A 39 16.41 13.65 -16.97
CA ILE A 39 16.35 12.26 -16.49
C ILE A 39 15.67 12.23 -15.12
N ILE A 40 14.41 11.82 -15.09
CA ILE A 40 13.64 11.71 -13.86
C ILE A 40 14.04 10.43 -13.12
N LEU A 41 14.40 10.55 -11.83
CA LEU A 41 14.68 9.40 -10.97
C LEU A 41 13.55 8.36 -11.06
N ALA A 42 13.89 7.10 -11.27
CA ALA A 42 12.91 6.00 -11.45
C ALA A 42 11.88 5.94 -10.32
N LYS A 43 12.32 6.15 -9.05
CA LYS A 43 11.45 6.23 -7.87
C LYS A 43 10.54 7.46 -7.85
N SER A 44 10.86 8.50 -8.61
CA SER A 44 10.15 9.78 -8.63
C SER A 44 9.20 9.93 -9.83
N LYS A 45 9.24 9.05 -10.82
CA LYS A 45 8.50 9.18 -12.08
C LYS A 45 6.99 9.40 -11.87
N ASN A 46 6.35 8.63 -11.00
CA ASN A 46 4.93 8.80 -10.67
C ASN A 46 4.65 10.05 -9.82
N ARG A 47 5.63 10.47 -9.03
CA ARG A 47 5.53 11.65 -8.16
C ARG A 47 5.71 12.94 -8.95
N TYR A 48 6.57 12.95 -9.93
CA TYR A 48 6.88 14.09 -10.78
C TYR A 48 5.63 14.73 -11.38
N ASN A 49 4.80 13.97 -12.07
CA ASN A 49 3.56 14.47 -12.66
C ASN A 49 2.56 14.98 -11.62
N LYS A 50 2.50 14.34 -10.45
CA LYS A 50 1.63 14.79 -9.35
C LYS A 50 2.09 16.12 -8.78
N VAL A 51 3.39 16.32 -8.62
CA VAL A 51 3.95 17.57 -8.09
C VAL A 51 3.75 18.71 -9.09
N ARG A 52 3.97 18.46 -10.38
CA ARG A 52 3.63 19.44 -11.45
C ARG A 52 2.15 19.84 -11.36
N SER A 53 1.25 18.88 -11.25
CA SER A 53 -0.19 19.15 -11.12
C SER A 53 -0.54 19.97 -9.87
N ILE A 54 0.18 19.79 -8.76
CA ILE A 54 0.00 20.57 -7.53
C ILE A 54 0.40 22.03 -7.78
N PHE A 55 1.58 22.28 -8.35
CA PHE A 55 2.03 23.64 -8.65
C PHE A 55 1.17 24.32 -9.71
N HIS A 56 0.66 23.57 -10.68
CA HIS A 56 -0.29 24.13 -11.65
C HIS A 56 -1.61 24.60 -10.98
N LYS A 57 -2.11 23.86 -10.00
CA LYS A 57 -3.27 24.29 -9.22
C LYS A 57 -2.95 25.46 -8.28
N LEU A 58 -1.78 25.42 -7.63
CA LEU A 58 -1.31 26.50 -6.78
C LEU A 58 -1.17 27.82 -7.55
N ALA A 59 -0.72 27.76 -8.79
CA ALA A 59 -0.52 28.93 -9.65
C ALA A 59 -1.78 29.80 -9.79
N ALA A 60 -2.96 29.20 -9.78
CA ALA A 60 -4.20 29.97 -9.85
C ALA A 60 -4.42 30.89 -8.61
N PHE A 61 -3.99 30.43 -7.44
CA PHE A 61 -4.03 31.24 -6.21
C PHE A 61 -2.91 32.29 -6.23
N GLU A 62 -1.69 31.88 -6.54
CA GLU A 62 -0.53 32.79 -6.61
C GLU A 62 -0.72 33.91 -7.62
N GLN A 63 -1.28 33.61 -8.80
CA GLN A 63 -1.62 34.61 -9.81
C GLN A 63 -2.72 35.58 -9.33
N LYS A 64 -3.74 35.08 -8.62
CA LYS A 64 -4.81 35.91 -8.08
C LYS A 64 -4.30 36.92 -7.07
N TYR A 65 -3.35 36.54 -6.23
CA TYR A 65 -2.79 37.37 -5.17
C TYR A 65 -1.44 38.00 -5.53
N GLU A 66 -0.94 37.77 -6.75
CA GLU A 66 0.35 38.25 -7.28
C GLU A 66 1.52 37.95 -6.33
N LYS A 67 1.49 36.78 -5.67
CA LYS A 67 2.45 36.40 -4.64
C LYS A 67 2.78 34.91 -4.69
N ASP A 68 4.08 34.57 -4.59
CA ASP A 68 4.50 33.19 -4.49
C ASP A 68 4.18 32.61 -3.09
N PHE A 69 3.91 31.33 -3.04
CA PHE A 69 3.55 30.65 -1.79
C PHE A 69 4.60 30.77 -0.69
N TYR A 70 5.89 30.78 -1.05
CA TYR A 70 6.95 30.95 -0.03
C TYR A 70 7.03 32.38 0.53
N GLU A 71 6.41 33.35 -0.09
CA GLU A 71 6.45 34.75 0.29
C GLU A 71 5.31 35.19 1.22
N ILE A 72 4.29 34.33 1.41
CA ILE A 72 3.10 34.69 2.20
C ILE A 72 3.45 34.93 3.68
N GLU A 73 2.76 35.89 4.28
CA GLU A 73 2.90 36.29 5.68
C GLU A 73 1.54 36.21 6.39
N SER A 74 1.51 35.70 7.63
CA SER A 74 0.27 35.46 8.37
C SER A 74 -0.65 36.67 8.45
N ASP A 75 -0.06 37.83 8.77
CA ASP A 75 -0.82 39.06 9.05
C ASP A 75 -1.21 39.86 7.80
N LYS A 76 -0.62 39.54 6.64
CA LYS A 76 -0.81 40.30 5.40
C LYS A 76 -1.59 39.53 4.33
N ASP A 77 -1.56 38.21 4.39
CA ASP A 77 -2.04 37.35 3.30
C ASP A 77 -3.16 36.40 3.78
N GLU A 78 -3.96 36.84 4.75
CA GLU A 78 -5.05 36.04 5.33
C GLU A 78 -6.05 35.55 4.27
N GLU A 79 -6.37 36.40 3.29
CA GLU A 79 -7.28 35.99 2.18
C GLU A 79 -6.65 34.90 1.31
N PHE A 80 -5.37 35.01 0.96
CA PHE A 80 -4.68 33.98 0.19
C PHE A 80 -4.71 32.65 0.96
N ILE A 81 -4.37 32.72 2.24
CA ILE A 81 -4.32 31.59 3.13
C ILE A 81 -5.70 30.90 3.21
N ASN A 82 -6.74 31.68 3.46
CA ASN A 82 -8.11 31.17 3.57
C ASN A 82 -8.60 30.56 2.25
N ASP A 83 -8.36 31.21 1.11
CA ASP A 83 -8.75 30.69 -0.20
C ASP A 83 -8.03 29.37 -0.50
N LEU A 84 -6.72 29.32 -0.30
CA LEU A 84 -5.91 28.14 -0.58
C LEU A 84 -6.39 26.94 0.25
N PHE A 85 -6.58 27.15 1.55
CA PHE A 85 -6.88 26.08 2.48
C PHE A 85 -8.37 25.75 2.53
N SER A 86 -9.26 26.75 2.61
CA SER A 86 -10.70 26.51 2.75
C SER A 86 -11.35 26.04 1.47
N ARG A 87 -10.89 26.54 0.30
CA ARG A 87 -11.51 26.23 -0.99
C ARG A 87 -10.83 25.11 -1.78
N TRP A 88 -9.57 24.82 -1.48
CA TRP A 88 -8.89 23.76 -2.21
C TRP A 88 -8.47 22.60 -1.31
N ILE A 89 -7.63 22.85 -0.30
CA ILE A 89 -7.03 21.76 0.47
C ILE A 89 -8.08 21.01 1.30
N SER A 90 -9.08 21.72 1.82
CA SER A 90 -10.20 21.12 2.59
C SER A 90 -11.09 20.19 1.76
N GLU A 91 -11.16 20.41 0.44
CA GLU A 91 -11.96 19.58 -0.46
C GLU A 91 -11.23 18.30 -0.91
N LEU A 92 -9.92 18.20 -0.64
CA LEU A 92 -9.14 17.03 -0.98
C LEU A 92 -9.41 15.88 -0.02
N ASN A 93 -9.35 14.65 -0.54
CA ASN A 93 -9.30 13.50 0.36
C ASN A 93 -8.01 13.54 1.21
N GLU A 94 -8.08 13.00 2.42
CA GLU A 94 -7.04 13.08 3.43
C GLU A 94 -5.63 12.70 2.91
N ASN A 95 -5.51 11.56 2.24
CA ASN A 95 -4.20 11.10 1.76
C ASN A 95 -3.60 12.06 0.73
N TYR A 96 -4.43 12.69 -0.08
CA TYR A 96 -3.96 13.64 -1.07
C TYR A 96 -3.66 15.00 -0.46
N SER A 97 -4.43 15.47 0.54
CA SER A 97 -4.13 16.70 1.27
C SER A 97 -2.79 16.60 2.02
N ILE A 98 -2.53 15.48 2.71
CA ILE A 98 -1.23 15.21 3.35
C ILE A 98 -0.09 15.25 2.32
N PHE A 99 -0.31 14.68 1.14
CA PHE A 99 0.70 14.72 0.09
C PHE A 99 0.95 16.14 -0.41
N VAL A 100 -0.10 16.92 -0.67
CA VAL A 100 0.01 18.34 -1.08
C VAL A 100 0.74 19.16 -0.02
N LEU A 101 0.35 19.04 1.24
CA LEU A 101 1.01 19.73 2.37
C LEU A 101 2.48 19.34 2.51
N SER A 102 2.80 18.06 2.29
CA SER A 102 4.20 17.60 2.28
C SER A 102 5.01 18.24 1.16
N ILE A 103 4.43 18.48 -0.02
CA ILE A 103 5.10 19.16 -1.13
C ILE A 103 5.31 20.64 -0.80
N PHE A 104 4.30 21.32 -0.24
CA PHE A 104 4.43 22.70 0.19
C PHE A 104 5.53 22.89 1.23
N LYS A 105 5.56 22.02 2.24
CA LYS A 105 6.63 22.03 3.24
C LYS A 105 8.01 21.87 2.61
N GLN A 106 8.15 20.93 1.68
CA GLN A 106 9.43 20.71 0.98
C GLN A 106 9.82 21.92 0.13
N TYR A 107 8.85 22.58 -0.50
CA TYR A 107 9.11 23.78 -1.29
C TYR A 107 9.58 24.96 -0.42
N ILE A 108 8.90 25.25 0.68
CA ILE A 108 9.32 26.31 1.63
C ILE A 108 10.71 26.03 2.21
N MET A 109 10.97 24.78 2.59
CA MET A 109 12.30 24.37 3.08
C MET A 109 13.37 24.59 2.02
N TRP A 110 13.09 24.21 0.78
CA TRP A 110 14.01 24.39 -0.33
C TRP A 110 14.25 25.88 -0.61
N CYS A 111 13.22 26.74 -0.59
CA CYS A 111 13.38 28.19 -0.74
C CYS A 111 14.25 28.78 0.36
N ARG A 112 14.18 28.28 1.59
CA ARG A 112 15.10 28.67 2.67
C ARG A 112 16.53 28.24 2.36
N ASP A 113 16.72 27.00 1.92
CA ASP A 113 18.03 26.41 1.66
C ASP A 113 18.72 27.11 0.47
N GLU A 114 17.92 27.60 -0.52
CA GLU A 114 18.38 28.45 -1.63
C GLU A 114 18.58 29.92 -1.25
N GLY A 115 18.36 30.30 0.02
CA GLY A 115 18.53 31.68 0.48
C GLY A 115 17.43 32.67 0.07
N LEU A 116 16.34 32.21 -0.54
CA LEU A 116 15.20 33.03 -0.93
C LEU A 116 14.32 33.43 0.26
N LEU A 117 14.35 32.63 1.31
CA LEU A 117 13.60 32.85 2.54
C LEU A 117 14.57 32.82 3.74
N SER A 118 14.61 33.91 4.53
CA SER A 118 15.42 33.92 5.74
C SER A 118 14.96 32.87 6.75
N THR A 119 15.85 32.39 7.60
CA THR A 119 15.53 31.42 8.64
C THR A 119 14.40 31.92 9.55
N GLN A 120 14.39 33.21 9.89
CA GLN A 120 13.34 33.81 10.70
C GLN A 120 11.98 33.74 9.99
N ARG A 121 11.90 34.17 8.73
CA ARG A 121 10.66 34.13 7.94
C ARG A 121 10.20 32.68 7.68
N TYR A 122 11.13 31.76 7.54
CA TYR A 122 10.80 30.34 7.43
C TYR A 122 9.98 29.84 8.62
N TYR A 123 10.44 30.11 9.86
CA TYR A 123 9.72 29.68 11.06
C TYR A 123 8.43 30.47 11.33
N GLN A 124 8.31 31.68 10.79
CA GLN A 124 7.11 32.53 10.86
C GLN A 124 6.15 32.31 9.70
N HIS A 125 6.48 31.41 8.76
CA HIS A 125 5.63 31.15 7.61
C HIS A 125 4.30 30.56 8.04
N PRO A 126 3.14 31.09 7.56
CA PRO A 126 1.79 30.68 7.97
C PRO A 126 1.50 29.19 7.86
N PHE A 127 2.21 28.53 6.97
CA PHE A 127 2.12 27.07 6.79
C PHE A 127 2.37 26.31 8.12
N PHE A 128 3.32 26.77 8.95
CA PHE A 128 3.65 26.11 10.22
C PHE A 128 2.61 26.38 11.29
N ASP A 129 2.02 27.58 11.32
CA ASP A 129 0.94 27.91 12.24
C ASP A 129 -0.32 27.10 11.89
N MET A 130 -0.59 26.90 10.62
CA MET A 130 -1.68 26.05 10.13
C MET A 130 -1.43 24.58 10.43
N GLU A 131 -0.21 24.13 10.32
CA GLU A 131 0.19 22.79 10.75
C GLU A 131 -0.02 22.62 12.25
N MET A 132 0.16 23.67 13.06
CA MET A 132 0.03 23.67 14.52
C MET A 132 -1.38 23.99 15.02
N SER A 133 -2.12 24.91 14.40
CA SER A 133 -3.34 25.53 14.96
C SER A 133 -4.66 24.82 14.75
N GLY A 134 -4.70 23.60 14.20
CA GLY A 134 -5.97 22.89 14.13
C GLY A 134 -6.44 22.50 12.75
N TRP A 135 -5.73 22.85 11.71
CA TRP A 135 -5.89 22.25 10.40
C TRP A 135 -5.58 20.74 10.47
N LYS A 136 -4.57 20.37 11.26
CA LYS A 136 -4.34 19.00 11.71
C LYS A 136 -5.44 18.47 12.65
N LYS A 137 -6.21 19.32 13.31
CA LYS A 137 -7.22 18.87 14.29
C LYS A 137 -8.55 18.51 13.66
N LYS A 138 -8.86 18.97 12.43
CA LYS A 138 -10.09 18.51 11.76
C LYS A 138 -9.93 17.15 11.13
N ASP A 139 -8.75 16.82 10.59
CA ASP A 139 -8.51 15.50 9.98
C ASP A 139 -7.02 15.16 9.95
N THR A 140 -6.40 15.00 11.09
CA THR A 140 -5.11 14.33 11.11
C THR A 140 -5.32 12.85 10.80
N SER A 141 -4.37 12.28 10.10
CA SER A 141 -4.32 10.83 9.85
C SER A 141 -4.54 10.00 11.13
N SER A 142 -4.27 10.56 12.31
CA SER A 142 -4.52 9.95 13.61
C SER A 142 -6.01 9.98 14.00
N THR A 143 -6.71 11.10 13.84
CA THR A 143 -8.14 11.21 14.18
C THR A 143 -8.97 10.38 13.19
N PHE A 144 -8.68 10.47 11.90
CA PHE A 144 -9.35 9.67 10.88
C PHE A 144 -9.04 8.17 11.05
N ARG A 145 -7.79 7.79 11.38
CA ARG A 145 -7.46 6.40 11.71
C ARG A 145 -8.18 5.95 12.97
N SER A 146 -8.26 6.77 14.00
CA SER A 146 -8.98 6.44 15.23
C SER A 146 -10.50 6.37 15.00
N GLU A 147 -11.10 7.26 14.20
CA GLU A 147 -12.50 7.18 13.79
C GLU A 147 -12.75 5.95 12.90
N ARG A 148 -11.87 5.68 11.94
CA ARG A 148 -11.97 4.47 11.12
C ARG A 148 -11.89 3.20 11.98
N VAL A 149 -10.97 3.15 12.93
CA VAL A 149 -10.84 2.03 13.87
C VAL A 149 -12.07 1.95 14.76
N LYS A 150 -12.56 3.09 15.28
CA LYS A 150 -13.79 3.16 16.06
C LYS A 150 -15.00 2.64 15.27
N ASN A 151 -15.20 3.13 14.05
CA ASN A 151 -16.28 2.68 13.18
C ASN A 151 -16.17 1.19 12.83
N GLN A 152 -14.94 0.68 12.64
CA GLN A 152 -14.70 -0.76 12.45
C GLN A 152 -14.98 -1.57 13.72
N LEU A 153 -14.61 -1.07 14.89
CA LEU A 153 -14.91 -1.72 16.18
C LEU A 153 -16.42 -1.70 16.45
N GLU A 154 -17.12 -0.61 16.17
CA GLU A 154 -18.58 -0.53 16.27
C GLU A 154 -19.27 -1.49 15.29
N ALA A 155 -18.80 -1.54 14.04
CA ALA A 155 -19.30 -2.51 13.05
C ALA A 155 -19.04 -3.97 13.48
N ILE A 156 -17.92 -4.21 14.15
CA ILE A 156 -17.59 -5.52 14.74
C ILE A 156 -18.46 -5.82 15.97
N ALA A 157 -18.69 -4.83 16.84
CA ALA A 157 -19.49 -5.01 18.03
C ALA A 157 -20.97 -5.34 17.73
N ASN A 158 -21.46 -4.85 16.58
CA ASN A 158 -22.85 -5.06 16.15
C ASN A 158 -23.06 -6.38 15.37
N LYS A 159 -22.00 -7.17 15.13
CA LYS A 159 -22.08 -8.47 14.47
C LYS A 159 -21.91 -9.60 15.47
N SER A 160 -22.63 -10.70 15.24
CA SER A 160 -22.40 -11.91 16.03
C SER A 160 -20.97 -12.44 15.86
N THR A 161 -20.46 -13.12 16.86
CA THR A 161 -19.11 -13.72 16.82
C THR A 161 -18.96 -14.67 15.63
N ASP A 162 -20.05 -15.37 15.28
CA ASP A 162 -20.05 -16.31 14.14
C ASP A 162 -19.99 -15.60 12.79
N GLU A 163 -20.75 -14.51 12.59
CA GLU A 163 -20.65 -13.68 11.38
C GLU A 163 -19.27 -13.04 11.20
N LEU A 164 -18.61 -12.69 12.29
CA LEU A 164 -17.27 -12.13 12.25
C LEU A 164 -16.23 -13.18 11.93
N ALA A 165 -16.39 -14.37 12.47
CA ALA A 165 -15.48 -15.47 12.28
C ALA A 165 -15.53 -16.01 10.85
N GLU A 166 -16.71 -16.07 10.23
CA GLU A 166 -16.87 -16.48 8.82
C GLU A 166 -16.18 -15.53 7.85
N ASN A 167 -16.11 -14.24 8.17
CA ASN A 167 -15.62 -13.22 7.23
C ASN A 167 -14.17 -12.78 7.46
N TYR A 168 -13.53 -13.12 8.59
CA TYR A 168 -12.25 -12.52 8.94
C TYR A 168 -11.16 -13.47 9.38
N VAL A 169 -11.51 -14.68 9.85
CA VAL A 169 -10.53 -15.53 10.51
C VAL A 169 -10.88 -17.01 10.37
N PHE A 170 -9.91 -17.79 9.96
CA PHE A 170 -10.03 -19.24 10.03
C PHE A 170 -9.80 -19.69 11.48
N PRO A 171 -10.60 -20.65 12.00
CA PRO A 171 -10.51 -21.07 13.39
C PRO A 171 -9.22 -21.83 13.71
N SER A 172 -8.58 -22.44 12.70
CA SER A 172 -7.30 -23.14 12.84
C SER A 172 -6.45 -22.99 11.60
N GLU A 173 -5.17 -23.36 11.71
CA GLU A 173 -4.23 -23.45 10.61
C GLU A 173 -4.75 -24.37 9.50
N ASP A 174 -5.26 -25.54 9.87
CA ASP A 174 -5.84 -26.51 8.92
C ASP A 174 -7.01 -25.93 8.14
N ASN A 175 -7.87 -25.15 8.79
CA ASN A 175 -8.99 -24.48 8.11
C ASN A 175 -8.49 -23.45 7.10
N PHE A 176 -7.45 -22.68 7.43
CA PHE A 176 -6.85 -21.76 6.50
C PHE A 176 -6.26 -22.47 5.28
N PHE A 177 -5.45 -23.51 5.49
CA PHE A 177 -4.86 -24.23 4.38
C PHE A 177 -5.86 -25.05 3.58
N THR A 178 -6.92 -25.57 4.21
CA THR A 178 -8.06 -26.17 3.52
C THR A 178 -8.74 -25.17 2.60
N TYR A 179 -8.96 -23.94 3.07
CA TYR A 179 -9.43 -22.84 2.19
C TYR A 179 -8.48 -22.61 1.03
N VAL A 180 -7.18 -22.45 1.30
CA VAL A 180 -6.20 -22.16 0.27
C VAL A 180 -6.14 -23.26 -0.78
N VAL A 181 -6.14 -24.53 -0.39
CA VAL A 181 -6.13 -25.63 -1.37
C VAL A 181 -7.44 -25.75 -2.14
N SER A 182 -8.57 -25.55 -1.47
CA SER A 182 -9.89 -25.68 -2.13
C SER A 182 -10.15 -24.58 -3.16
N VAL A 183 -9.61 -23.39 -2.95
CA VAL A 183 -9.88 -22.20 -3.78
C VAL A 183 -8.76 -21.94 -4.79
N PHE A 184 -7.50 -22.24 -4.44
CA PHE A 184 -6.32 -21.80 -5.18
C PHE A 184 -5.43 -22.94 -5.69
N SER A 185 -5.86 -24.21 -5.60
CA SER A 185 -5.05 -25.33 -6.06
C SER A 185 -5.07 -25.52 -7.58
N GLU A 186 -6.02 -24.92 -8.29
CA GLU A 186 -6.11 -25.02 -9.75
C GLU A 186 -5.09 -24.11 -10.45
N GLU A 187 -4.70 -24.46 -11.67
CA GLU A 187 -3.65 -23.78 -12.45
C GLU A 187 -3.86 -22.28 -12.58
N GLY A 188 -5.12 -21.81 -12.70
CA GLY A 188 -5.44 -20.39 -12.80
C GLY A 188 -5.28 -19.59 -11.50
N ALA A 189 -5.14 -20.25 -10.38
CA ALA A 189 -5.14 -19.63 -9.05
C ALA A 189 -3.89 -19.94 -8.22
N ILE A 190 -3.11 -20.95 -8.61
CA ILE A 190 -2.01 -21.51 -7.84
C ILE A 190 -0.96 -20.46 -7.41
N ILE A 191 -0.67 -19.48 -8.27
CA ILE A 191 0.27 -18.38 -7.95
C ILE A 191 -0.28 -17.52 -6.81
N THR A 192 -1.60 -17.28 -6.77
CA THR A 192 -2.26 -16.55 -5.68
C THR A 192 -2.19 -17.37 -4.39
N GLY A 193 -2.45 -18.67 -4.46
CA GLY A 193 -2.31 -19.58 -3.31
C GLY A 193 -0.88 -19.61 -2.76
N ALA A 194 0.13 -19.70 -3.63
CA ALA A 194 1.53 -19.65 -3.20
C ALA A 194 1.89 -18.33 -2.48
N ILE A 195 1.40 -17.20 -2.97
CA ILE A 195 1.59 -15.91 -2.29
C ILE A 195 0.95 -15.94 -0.89
N MET A 196 -0.26 -16.48 -0.75
CA MET A 196 -0.95 -16.59 0.54
C MET A 196 -0.15 -17.48 1.51
N CYS A 197 0.35 -18.63 1.06
CA CYS A 197 1.21 -19.49 1.85
C CYS A 197 2.48 -18.77 2.31
N LEU A 198 3.19 -18.09 1.41
CA LEU A 198 4.41 -17.36 1.74
C LEU A 198 4.16 -16.21 2.73
N LEU A 199 3.04 -15.48 2.56
CA LEU A 199 2.64 -14.45 3.53
C LEU A 199 2.36 -15.03 4.91
N TYR A 200 1.73 -16.21 4.98
CA TYR A 200 1.49 -16.94 6.23
C TYR A 200 2.81 -17.28 6.93
N TYR A 201 3.82 -17.69 6.17
CA TYR A 201 5.17 -17.94 6.69
C TYR A 201 5.98 -16.67 6.96
N GLY A 202 5.38 -15.48 6.91
CA GLY A 202 5.98 -14.21 7.31
C GLY A 202 6.89 -13.57 6.27
N PHE A 203 6.92 -14.09 5.02
CA PHE A 203 7.60 -13.40 3.93
C PHE A 203 6.91 -12.08 3.61
N GLN A 204 7.69 -11.03 3.40
CA GLN A 204 7.14 -9.73 2.99
C GLN A 204 6.92 -9.69 1.47
N SER A 205 6.03 -8.82 1.01
CA SER A 205 5.72 -8.71 -0.42
C SER A 205 6.97 -8.41 -1.27
N GLU A 206 7.89 -7.62 -0.72
CA GLU A 206 9.18 -7.28 -1.32
C GLU A 206 10.08 -8.51 -1.48
N GLU A 207 10.07 -9.42 -0.52
CA GLU A 207 10.82 -10.67 -0.54
C GLU A 207 10.17 -11.66 -1.51
N ILE A 208 8.85 -11.88 -1.41
CA ILE A 208 8.11 -12.83 -2.24
C ILE A 208 8.32 -12.56 -3.73
N ARG A 209 8.35 -11.28 -4.15
CA ARG A 209 8.50 -10.92 -5.57
C ARG A 209 9.84 -11.33 -6.17
N ILE A 210 10.90 -11.44 -5.37
CA ILE A 210 12.26 -11.74 -5.82
C ILE A 210 12.66 -13.20 -5.56
N ILE A 211 11.83 -14.00 -4.88
CA ILE A 211 12.08 -15.43 -4.71
C ILE A 211 12.21 -16.10 -6.08
N LYS A 212 13.31 -16.80 -6.29
CA LYS A 212 13.54 -17.56 -7.52
C LYS A 212 13.06 -19.00 -7.34
N ARG A 213 12.73 -19.65 -8.43
CA ARG A 213 12.32 -21.08 -8.43
C ARG A 213 13.40 -22.00 -7.82
N LYS A 214 14.68 -21.66 -7.98
CA LYS A 214 15.81 -22.39 -7.38
C LYS A 214 15.90 -22.21 -5.86
N ASP A 215 15.32 -21.12 -5.31
CA ASP A 215 15.35 -20.85 -3.88
C ASP A 215 14.26 -21.66 -3.13
N VAL A 216 13.44 -22.42 -3.87
CA VAL A 216 12.55 -23.45 -3.33
C VAL A 216 13.28 -24.79 -3.39
N ASP A 217 13.85 -25.19 -2.28
CA ASP A 217 14.59 -26.43 -2.14
C ASP A 217 13.63 -27.56 -1.74
N VAL A 218 13.52 -28.55 -2.64
CA VAL A 218 12.58 -29.67 -2.45
C VAL A 218 13.10 -30.69 -1.46
N ASP A 219 14.40 -30.84 -1.38
CA ASP A 219 15.03 -31.87 -0.53
C ASP A 219 14.97 -31.47 0.95
N THR A 220 15.21 -30.21 1.22
CA THR A 220 15.16 -29.65 2.58
C THR A 220 13.81 -29.07 2.96
N ARG A 221 12.86 -29.01 2.04
CA ARG A 221 11.53 -28.40 2.22
C ARG A 221 11.60 -26.94 2.68
N THR A 222 12.49 -26.16 2.03
CA THR A 222 12.70 -24.77 2.39
C THR A 222 12.46 -23.80 1.24
N VAL A 223 12.11 -22.56 1.58
CA VAL A 223 12.07 -21.43 0.66
C VAL A 223 13.01 -20.36 1.20
N CYS A 224 14.04 -20.00 0.44
CA CYS A 224 15.11 -19.10 0.90
C CYS A 224 15.67 -19.52 2.28
N GLY A 225 15.84 -20.83 2.52
CA GLY A 225 16.31 -21.40 3.78
C GLY A 225 15.29 -21.47 4.92
N LYS A 226 14.07 -20.96 4.74
CA LYS A 226 12.99 -21.03 5.73
C LYS A 226 12.16 -22.30 5.52
N TYR A 227 12.08 -23.14 6.54
CA TYR A 227 11.33 -24.39 6.52
C TYR A 227 9.82 -24.16 6.45
N ILE A 228 9.14 -24.92 5.58
CA ILE A 228 7.69 -24.92 5.40
C ILE A 228 7.12 -26.21 5.98
N ASP A 229 6.62 -26.14 7.19
CA ASP A 229 6.18 -27.30 7.97
C ASP A 229 4.84 -27.89 7.51
N HIS A 230 3.89 -27.07 7.05
CA HIS A 230 2.56 -27.52 6.66
C HIS A 230 2.53 -28.14 5.23
N ASP A 231 2.00 -29.37 5.12
CA ASP A 231 2.00 -30.15 3.87
C ASP A 231 1.26 -29.50 2.72
N ILE A 232 0.09 -28.91 2.99
CA ILE A 232 -0.70 -28.23 1.96
C ILE A 232 0.04 -26.98 1.46
N ALA A 233 0.62 -26.19 2.35
CA ALA A 233 1.39 -25.00 1.96
C ALA A 233 2.56 -25.39 1.08
N TRP A 234 3.30 -26.42 1.49
CA TRP A 234 4.42 -26.95 0.72
C TRP A 234 3.99 -27.43 -0.68
N SER A 235 2.94 -28.23 -0.75
CA SER A 235 2.37 -28.72 -2.01
C SER A 235 2.01 -27.60 -2.97
N ILE A 236 1.36 -26.53 -2.47
CA ILE A 236 0.97 -25.35 -3.28
C ILE A 236 2.20 -24.59 -3.78
N ILE A 237 3.22 -24.39 -2.94
CA ILE A 237 4.46 -23.71 -3.31
C ILE A 237 5.22 -24.53 -4.39
N CYS A 238 5.33 -25.85 -4.20
CA CYS A 238 5.94 -26.75 -5.20
C CYS A 238 5.17 -26.76 -6.52
N LYS A 239 3.84 -26.79 -6.46
CA LYS A 239 3.00 -26.72 -7.66
C LYS A 239 3.20 -25.38 -8.38
N ALA A 240 3.25 -24.25 -7.67
CA ALA A 240 3.55 -22.94 -8.26
C ALA A 240 4.94 -22.86 -8.89
N LYS A 241 5.95 -23.49 -8.26
CA LYS A 241 7.31 -23.62 -8.83
C LYS A 241 7.29 -24.29 -10.20
N ASN A 242 6.48 -25.35 -10.36
CA ASN A 242 6.46 -26.20 -11.55
C ASN A 242 5.40 -25.80 -12.59
N THR A 243 4.45 -24.93 -12.22
CA THR A 243 3.38 -24.47 -13.12
C THR A 243 3.95 -23.65 -14.27
N THR A 244 3.61 -24.01 -15.49
CA THR A 244 4.02 -23.32 -16.72
C THR A 244 2.89 -22.57 -17.38
N THR A 245 1.65 -22.83 -16.98
CA THR A 245 0.45 -22.26 -17.55
C THR A 245 -0.40 -21.55 -16.50
N TYR A 246 -1.22 -20.64 -16.96
CA TYR A 246 -2.15 -19.84 -16.16
C TYR A 246 -3.50 -19.78 -16.88
N LEU A 247 -4.56 -20.15 -16.17
CA LEU A 247 -5.92 -20.04 -16.70
C LEU A 247 -6.49 -18.66 -16.43
N LYS A 248 -6.67 -17.87 -17.49
CA LYS A 248 -7.31 -16.57 -17.40
C LYS A 248 -8.80 -16.72 -17.55
N ASN A 249 -9.57 -16.36 -16.53
CA ASN A 249 -11.02 -16.22 -16.66
C ASN A 249 -11.32 -15.02 -17.57
N HIS A 250 -12.06 -15.26 -18.66
CA HIS A 250 -12.50 -14.19 -19.54
C HIS A 250 -13.46 -13.24 -18.83
N ALA A 251 -13.41 -11.96 -19.24
CA ALA A 251 -14.37 -10.96 -18.85
C ALA A 251 -15.80 -11.39 -19.20
N LYS A 252 -16.75 -10.91 -18.43
CA LYS A 252 -18.22 -11.14 -18.53
C LYS A 252 -18.68 -11.63 -19.89
N GLY A 253 -19.25 -12.85 -19.92
CA GLY A 253 -20.03 -13.36 -21.03
C GLY A 253 -19.32 -14.33 -21.97
N GLN A 254 -18.05 -14.65 -21.81
CA GLN A 254 -17.41 -15.71 -22.60
C GLN A 254 -17.22 -16.97 -21.75
N LEU A 255 -17.91 -18.04 -22.16
CA LEU A 255 -17.71 -19.40 -21.67
C LEU A 255 -16.38 -19.94 -22.22
N GLY A 256 -15.31 -19.86 -21.43
CA GLY A 256 -14.02 -20.46 -21.77
C GLY A 256 -12.90 -19.98 -20.87
N LYS A 257 -12.06 -20.90 -20.45
CA LYS A 257 -10.80 -20.62 -19.75
C LYS A 257 -9.73 -20.48 -20.85
N LEU A 258 -9.11 -19.31 -20.98
CA LEU A 258 -7.97 -19.13 -21.87
C LEU A 258 -6.71 -19.53 -21.13
N GLU A 259 -6.02 -20.53 -21.65
CA GLU A 259 -4.71 -20.94 -21.16
C GLU A 259 -3.64 -19.95 -21.65
N MET A 260 -2.84 -19.44 -20.73
CA MET A 260 -1.78 -18.48 -21.00
C MET A 260 -0.46 -19.04 -20.45
N ASN A 261 0.62 -18.93 -21.20
CA ASN A 261 1.94 -19.28 -20.71
C ASN A 261 2.41 -18.29 -19.63
N LEU A 262 2.95 -18.82 -18.54
CA LEU A 262 3.59 -18.02 -17.47
C LEU A 262 5.02 -17.61 -17.80
N GLY A 263 5.59 -18.09 -18.93
CA GLY A 263 6.97 -17.90 -19.27
C GLY A 263 7.96 -18.72 -18.39
N ASP A 264 9.18 -18.84 -18.85
CA ASP A 264 10.25 -19.62 -18.18
C ASP A 264 11.12 -18.78 -17.24
N GLY A 265 10.65 -17.61 -16.83
CA GLY A 265 11.37 -16.70 -15.94
C GLY A 265 11.85 -17.38 -14.64
N PRO A 266 12.95 -16.89 -14.06
CA PRO A 266 13.58 -17.53 -12.90
C PRO A 266 12.76 -17.39 -11.61
N TYR A 267 11.77 -16.47 -11.58
CA TYR A 267 11.03 -16.15 -10.37
C TYR A 267 9.90 -17.15 -10.06
N LEU A 268 9.62 -17.36 -8.77
CA LEU A 268 8.53 -18.21 -8.31
C LEU A 268 7.18 -17.59 -8.69
N ILE A 269 7.02 -16.27 -8.45
CA ILE A 269 5.80 -15.53 -8.77
C ILE A 269 5.94 -14.93 -10.17
N ARG A 270 5.14 -15.44 -11.09
CA ARG A 270 5.16 -15.08 -12.51
C ARG A 270 3.77 -14.68 -12.99
N THR A 271 3.72 -13.98 -14.12
CA THR A 271 2.47 -13.59 -14.78
C THR A 271 2.55 -13.92 -16.27
N SER A 272 1.41 -13.96 -16.95
CA SER A 272 1.34 -14.19 -18.40
C SER A 272 1.86 -13.04 -19.27
N ARG A 273 2.44 -12.00 -18.67
CA ARG A 273 3.04 -10.89 -19.43
C ARG A 273 4.48 -11.22 -19.77
N GLU A 274 4.83 -11.14 -21.03
CA GLU A 274 6.19 -11.41 -21.53
C GLU A 274 7.28 -10.59 -20.79
N SER A 275 6.95 -9.36 -20.38
CA SER A 275 7.85 -8.52 -19.59
C SER A 275 8.19 -9.05 -18.20
N SER A 276 7.56 -10.15 -17.75
CA SER A 276 7.82 -10.76 -16.44
C SER A 276 8.87 -11.87 -16.46
N ASN A 277 9.41 -12.22 -17.63
CA ASN A 277 10.33 -13.36 -17.72
C ASN A 277 11.68 -13.06 -17.09
N ASP A 278 12.22 -11.85 -17.26
CA ASP A 278 13.54 -11.45 -16.77
C ASP A 278 13.49 -10.55 -15.52
N ASN A 279 12.32 -10.04 -15.17
CA ASN A 279 12.14 -9.13 -14.04
C ASN A 279 11.10 -9.67 -13.06
N PRO A 280 11.30 -9.41 -11.75
CA PRO A 280 10.31 -9.78 -10.74
C PRO A 280 9.01 -8.97 -10.96
N VAL A 281 7.88 -9.55 -10.59
CA VAL A 281 6.59 -8.84 -10.64
C VAL A 281 6.67 -7.51 -9.88
N PRO A 282 6.01 -6.44 -10.37
CA PRO A 282 6.04 -5.16 -9.68
C PRO A 282 5.34 -5.25 -8.32
N ILE A 283 5.75 -4.43 -7.35
CA ILE A 283 5.16 -4.43 -6.00
C ILE A 283 3.65 -4.17 -6.01
N GLY A 284 3.15 -3.43 -7.01
CA GLY A 284 1.71 -3.22 -7.23
C GLY A 284 0.93 -4.52 -7.45
N TYR A 285 1.60 -5.59 -7.90
CA TYR A 285 0.99 -6.91 -8.06
C TYR A 285 0.44 -7.46 -6.73
N PHE A 286 1.12 -7.20 -5.62
CA PHE A 286 0.70 -7.61 -4.28
C PHE A 286 -0.42 -6.73 -3.71
N LYS A 287 -0.46 -5.45 -4.08
CA LYS A 287 -1.58 -4.55 -3.72
C LYS A 287 -2.89 -5.01 -4.35
N ASP A 288 -2.83 -5.66 -5.49
CA ASP A 288 -3.99 -6.22 -6.19
C ASP A 288 -4.34 -7.66 -5.77
N LEU A 289 -3.65 -8.24 -4.76
CA LEU A 289 -3.91 -9.61 -4.29
C LEU A 289 -5.38 -9.81 -3.91
N TYR A 290 -5.92 -8.91 -3.10
CA TYR A 290 -7.33 -8.95 -2.68
C TYR A 290 -8.31 -8.91 -3.88
N ARG A 291 -8.01 -8.12 -4.91
CA ARG A 291 -8.86 -8.07 -6.12
C ARG A 291 -8.79 -9.37 -6.92
N ARG A 292 -7.62 -10.03 -6.96
CA ARG A 292 -7.49 -11.33 -7.63
C ARG A 292 -8.21 -12.43 -6.85
N GLU A 293 -8.00 -12.48 -5.55
CA GLU A 293 -8.72 -13.37 -4.64
C GLU A 293 -10.23 -13.23 -4.85
N LYS A 294 -10.76 -12.00 -4.81
CA LYS A 294 -12.16 -11.71 -5.00
C LYS A 294 -12.69 -12.29 -6.34
N LYS A 295 -11.96 -12.09 -7.43
CA LYS A 295 -12.37 -12.65 -8.74
C LYS A 295 -12.40 -14.18 -8.76
N ILE A 296 -11.46 -14.83 -8.09
CA ILE A 296 -11.41 -16.29 -8.00
C ILE A 296 -12.59 -16.79 -7.16
N VAL A 297 -12.81 -16.22 -6.00
CA VAL A 297 -13.90 -16.58 -5.07
C VAL A 297 -15.28 -16.33 -5.67
N GLU A 298 -15.48 -15.19 -6.35
CA GLU A 298 -16.72 -14.89 -7.07
C GLU A 298 -17.00 -15.89 -8.22
N GLY A 299 -15.95 -16.47 -8.78
CA GLY A 299 -16.02 -17.51 -9.83
C GLY A 299 -16.35 -18.90 -9.30
N LEU A 300 -16.35 -19.12 -8.00
CA LEU A 300 -16.68 -20.42 -7.39
C LEU A 300 -18.17 -20.77 -7.59
N PRO A 301 -18.51 -22.08 -7.65
CA PRO A 301 -19.89 -22.54 -7.68
C PRO A 301 -20.72 -21.99 -6.50
N PRO A 302 -22.02 -21.76 -6.66
CA PRO A 302 -22.90 -21.33 -5.58
C PRO A 302 -22.90 -22.25 -4.36
N THR A 303 -22.60 -23.53 -4.57
CA THR A 303 -22.51 -24.56 -3.54
C THR A 303 -21.21 -24.56 -2.77
N SER A 304 -20.23 -23.74 -3.14
CA SER A 304 -18.96 -23.66 -2.43
C SER A 304 -19.10 -22.94 -1.09
N ASN A 305 -18.65 -23.56 -0.02
CA ASN A 305 -18.59 -22.97 1.30
C ASN A 305 -17.68 -21.73 1.37
N TYR A 306 -16.83 -21.52 0.36
CA TYR A 306 -15.84 -20.44 0.32
C TYR A 306 -16.24 -19.27 -0.59
N LYS A 307 -17.40 -19.31 -1.23
CA LYS A 307 -17.80 -18.32 -2.24
C LYS A 307 -17.77 -16.86 -1.78
N ASN A 308 -17.96 -16.61 -0.49
CA ASN A 308 -17.99 -15.25 0.07
C ASN A 308 -16.83 -14.97 1.02
N ILE A 309 -15.88 -15.91 1.15
CA ILE A 309 -14.76 -15.76 2.06
C ILE A 309 -13.62 -15.05 1.34
N LEU A 310 -13.23 -13.86 1.86
CA LEU A 310 -12.12 -13.07 1.37
C LEU A 310 -11.17 -12.74 2.51
N VAL A 311 -9.90 -13.05 2.35
CA VAL A 311 -8.89 -12.88 3.39
C VAL A 311 -7.95 -11.73 3.04
N LYS A 312 -7.92 -10.71 3.89
CA LYS A 312 -7.02 -9.57 3.67
C LYS A 312 -5.56 -10.00 3.90
N THR A 313 -4.66 -9.49 3.07
CA THR A 313 -3.21 -9.72 3.17
C THR A 313 -2.67 -9.47 4.59
N SER A 314 -3.14 -8.40 5.25
CA SER A 314 -2.76 -8.09 6.63
C SER A 314 -3.23 -9.12 7.65
N THR A 315 -4.34 -9.81 7.37
CA THR A 315 -4.83 -10.91 8.20
C THR A 315 -3.94 -12.14 8.02
N ILE A 316 -3.62 -12.52 6.79
CA ILE A 316 -2.77 -13.68 6.49
C ILE A 316 -1.41 -13.55 7.19
N LYS A 317 -0.77 -12.39 7.11
CA LYS A 317 0.54 -12.13 7.73
C LYS A 317 0.58 -12.38 9.23
N ASN A 318 -0.54 -12.24 9.92
CA ASN A 318 -0.61 -12.38 11.36
C ASN A 318 -1.26 -13.70 11.82
N LEU A 319 -1.72 -14.56 10.87
CA LEU A 319 -2.44 -15.79 11.25
C LEU A 319 -1.57 -16.75 12.03
N ARG A 320 -0.31 -16.92 11.63
CA ARG A 320 0.60 -17.86 12.30
C ARG A 320 0.82 -17.47 13.76
N GLU A 321 1.15 -16.20 13.99
CA GLU A 321 1.32 -15.68 15.34
C GLU A 321 0.02 -15.74 16.16
N PHE A 322 -1.13 -15.55 15.52
CA PHE A 322 -2.42 -15.75 16.19
C PHE A 322 -2.63 -17.21 16.61
N TYR A 323 -2.30 -18.18 15.76
CA TYR A 323 -2.43 -19.60 16.12
C TYR A 323 -1.44 -20.01 17.20
N GLU A 324 -0.20 -19.50 17.16
CA GLU A 324 0.78 -19.71 18.22
C GLU A 324 0.24 -19.22 19.58
N ILE A 325 -0.26 -17.97 19.64
CA ILE A 325 -0.82 -17.39 20.87
C ILE A 325 -2.11 -18.13 21.31
N MET A 326 -2.93 -18.59 20.38
CA MET A 326 -4.17 -19.30 20.71
C MET A 326 -3.93 -20.71 21.25
N SER A 327 -2.83 -21.35 20.89
CA SER A 327 -2.46 -22.67 21.42
C SER A 327 -2.06 -22.62 22.90
N GLU A 328 -1.76 -21.44 23.43
CA GLU A 328 -1.39 -21.26 24.82
C GLU A 328 -2.63 -21.10 25.69
N GLU A 329 -2.62 -21.68 26.90
CA GLU A 329 -3.74 -21.59 27.86
C GLU A 329 -3.93 -20.17 28.40
N HIS A 330 -2.83 -19.39 28.45
CA HIS A 330 -2.83 -18.04 28.99
C HIS A 330 -3.54 -17.04 28.08
N GLU A 331 -4.32 -16.12 28.66
CA GLU A 331 -4.91 -15.00 27.94
C GLU A 331 -3.98 -13.79 28.01
N TYR A 332 -3.58 -13.31 26.84
CA TYR A 332 -2.71 -12.15 26.73
C TYR A 332 -3.50 -10.84 26.70
N GLY A 333 -2.95 -9.83 27.39
CA GLY A 333 -3.49 -8.48 27.38
C GLY A 333 -3.19 -7.72 26.07
N ILE A 334 -3.85 -6.57 25.92
CA ILE A 334 -3.71 -5.72 24.73
C ILE A 334 -2.27 -5.29 24.45
N GLU A 335 -1.49 -5.03 25.50
CA GLU A 335 -0.10 -4.59 25.39
C GLU A 335 0.79 -5.67 24.80
N TYR A 336 0.69 -6.89 25.29
CA TYR A 336 1.44 -8.02 24.75
C TYR A 336 1.08 -8.33 23.30
N VAL A 337 -0.22 -8.34 22.97
CA VAL A 337 -0.68 -8.56 21.59
C VAL A 337 -0.19 -7.46 20.66
N ALA A 338 -0.18 -6.20 21.11
CA ALA A 338 0.35 -5.09 20.33
C ALA A 338 1.84 -5.21 20.07
N GLU A 339 2.62 -5.58 21.07
CA GLU A 339 4.05 -5.80 20.97
C GLU A 339 4.38 -6.97 20.03
N LYS A 340 3.74 -8.13 20.24
CA LYS A 340 3.92 -9.34 19.44
C LYS A 340 3.68 -9.06 17.95
N PHE A 341 2.61 -8.33 17.63
CA PHE A 341 2.25 -7.99 16.24
C PHE A 341 2.86 -6.69 15.72
N ARG A 342 3.73 -6.04 16.51
CA ARG A 342 4.38 -4.77 16.15
C ARG A 342 3.40 -3.74 15.60
N GLN A 343 2.23 -3.66 16.23
CA GLN A 343 1.17 -2.76 15.81
C GLN A 343 1.43 -1.35 16.30
N ASN A 344 1.03 -0.38 15.49
CA ASN A 344 1.00 1.01 15.95
C ASN A 344 -0.21 1.23 16.88
N GLN A 345 -0.14 2.30 17.66
CA GLN A 345 -1.16 2.64 18.68
C GLN A 345 -2.61 2.70 18.13
N TYR A 346 -2.79 2.97 16.82
CA TYR A 346 -4.11 3.12 16.21
C TYR A 346 -4.73 1.79 15.80
N ASP A 347 -3.91 0.85 15.37
CA ASP A 347 -4.36 -0.47 14.90
C ASP A 347 -4.41 -1.51 16.02
N THR A 348 -3.78 -1.22 17.17
CA THR A 348 -3.72 -2.08 18.35
C THR A 348 -5.10 -2.58 18.82
N PRO A 349 -6.13 -1.72 19.02
CA PRO A 349 -7.44 -2.17 19.48
C PRO A 349 -8.10 -3.16 18.50
N LEU A 350 -7.92 -2.92 17.20
CA LEU A 350 -8.48 -3.78 16.16
C LEU A 350 -7.78 -5.14 16.10
N THR A 351 -6.46 -5.17 16.25
CA THR A 351 -5.66 -6.40 16.31
C THR A 351 -6.01 -7.21 17.56
N PHE A 352 -6.13 -6.55 18.70
CA PHE A 352 -6.53 -7.19 19.95
C PHE A 352 -7.94 -7.78 19.86
N ARG A 353 -8.90 -7.06 19.26
CA ARG A 353 -10.25 -7.60 19.07
C ARG A 353 -10.27 -8.81 18.15
N LYS A 354 -9.47 -8.84 17.10
CA LYS A 354 -9.30 -10.02 16.25
C LYS A 354 -8.77 -11.20 17.04
N TYR A 355 -7.74 -10.99 17.85
CA TYR A 355 -7.20 -12.01 18.74
C TYR A 355 -8.28 -12.59 19.67
N GLN A 356 -9.08 -11.74 20.33
CA GLN A 356 -10.17 -12.19 21.19
C GLN A 356 -11.20 -13.05 20.45
N ILE A 357 -11.62 -12.63 19.26
CA ILE A 357 -12.59 -13.36 18.42
C ILE A 357 -12.04 -14.74 18.03
N MET A 358 -10.78 -14.80 17.60
CA MET A 358 -10.15 -16.08 17.25
C MET A 358 -10.08 -17.02 18.44
N ARG A 359 -9.69 -16.51 19.59
CA ARG A 359 -9.59 -17.28 20.82
C ARG A 359 -10.95 -17.82 21.29
N GLU A 360 -11.97 -16.98 21.23
CA GLU A 360 -13.34 -17.38 21.55
C GLU A 360 -13.86 -18.49 20.64
N LYS A 361 -13.52 -18.41 19.34
CA LYS A 361 -13.91 -19.42 18.37
C LYS A 361 -13.12 -20.72 18.53
N ALA A 362 -11.81 -20.65 18.78
CA ALA A 362 -10.98 -21.82 19.04
C ALA A 362 -11.45 -22.62 20.29
N ARG A 363 -12.01 -21.94 21.29
CA ARG A 363 -12.58 -22.61 22.51
C ARG A 363 -13.91 -23.30 22.26
N LYS A 364 -14.61 -22.98 21.17
CA LYS A 364 -15.90 -23.59 20.80
C LYS A 364 -15.76 -24.81 19.89
N LEU A 365 -14.54 -25.02 19.35
CA LEU A 365 -14.16 -26.18 18.54
C LEU A 365 -13.60 -27.30 19.43
#